data_4a6f1bfe9de271beee7b651ac0fd77cb
#
_entry.id   4a6f1bfe9de271beee7b651ac0fd77cb
#
_cell.length_a   1.000
_cell.length_b   1.000
_cell.length_c   1.000
_cell.angle_alpha   90.00
_cell.angle_beta   90.00
_cell.angle_gamma   90.00
#
_symmetry.space_group_name_H-M   'P 1'
#
loop_
_entity.id
_entity.type
_entity.pdbx_description
1 polymer ?
#
loop_
_entity_poly.entity_id
_entity_poly.type
_entity_poly.pdbx_seq_one_letter_code
_entity_poly.pdbx_strand_id
1 'polypeptide(L)'
;ILHVYYSDFRNSLEEEYYHEMRRLPYKSYVYEQKAQAHACVCITIMDTIPHIQQLYTRMQQQSYAADLQIHIRFSEEHQGYKVLDIYSVDATKQAAVHIIQRESGFERLCVFASHQRDAALISSADEAYTVSEGDADMQELCCVLGSRERDSVIREIERSYYGHRKRK
;
A
#
# COMPACT_ATOMS: atom_id res chain seq x y z
N ILE A 1 -10.99 -10.38 -8.45
CA ILE A 1 -9.74 -11.14 -8.22
C ILE A 1 -8.62 -10.39 -8.93
N LEU A 2 -7.53 -10.13 -8.20
CA LEU A 2 -6.33 -9.51 -8.77
C LEU A 2 -5.55 -10.55 -9.57
N HIS A 3 -5.23 -10.26 -10.82
CA HIS A 3 -4.34 -11.09 -11.63
C HIS A 3 -2.89 -10.66 -11.43
N VAL A 4 -2.02 -11.62 -11.14
CA VAL A 4 -0.57 -11.43 -11.05
C VAL A 4 0.07 -12.17 -12.20
N TYR A 5 0.63 -11.42 -13.14
CA TYR A 5 1.32 -11.97 -14.31
C TYR A 5 2.80 -12.14 -14.00
N TYR A 6 3.33 -13.30 -14.33
CA TYR A 6 4.74 -13.62 -14.13
C TYR A 6 5.30 -14.44 -15.31
N SER A 7 6.59 -14.38 -15.49
CA SER A 7 7.32 -15.22 -16.42
C SER A 7 8.32 -16.12 -15.67
N ASP A 8 9.53 -16.24 -16.16
CA ASP A 8 10.58 -16.99 -15.47
C ASP A 8 11.07 -16.25 -14.22
N PHE A 9 11.38 -16.98 -13.16
CA PHE A 9 11.99 -16.44 -11.96
C PHE A 9 13.49 -16.18 -12.19
N ARG A 10 13.96 -15.04 -11.73
CA ARG A 10 15.37 -14.65 -11.86
C ARG A 10 16.25 -15.18 -10.73
N ASN A 11 15.64 -15.49 -9.61
CA ASN A 11 16.32 -16.00 -8.43
C ASN A 11 15.35 -16.84 -7.58
N SER A 12 15.90 -17.62 -6.64
CA SER A 12 15.12 -18.50 -5.76
C SER A 12 14.17 -17.74 -4.87
N LEU A 13 14.48 -16.50 -4.52
CA LEU A 13 13.64 -15.67 -3.66
C LEU A 13 12.32 -15.29 -4.35
N GLU A 14 12.37 -14.94 -5.65
CA GLU A 14 11.14 -14.69 -6.42
C GLU A 14 10.27 -15.96 -6.48
N GLU A 15 10.90 -17.12 -6.67
CA GLU A 15 10.22 -18.40 -6.72
C GLU A 15 9.56 -18.75 -5.37
N GLU A 16 10.29 -18.59 -4.25
CA GLU A 16 9.77 -18.80 -2.90
C GLU A 16 8.59 -17.88 -2.60
N TYR A 17 8.75 -16.59 -2.88
CA TYR A 17 7.68 -15.59 -2.73
C TYR A 17 6.44 -15.95 -3.56
N TYR A 18 6.64 -16.39 -4.81
CA TYR A 18 5.54 -16.88 -5.64
C TYR A 18 4.83 -18.08 -4.99
N HIS A 19 5.57 -19.07 -4.52
CA HIS A 19 4.99 -20.27 -3.92
C HIS A 19 4.21 -19.97 -2.64
N GLU A 20 4.62 -18.98 -1.87
CA GLU A 20 3.92 -18.51 -0.69
C GLU A 20 2.65 -17.73 -1.07
N MET A 21 2.80 -16.71 -1.90
CA MET A 21 1.73 -15.77 -2.21
C MET A 21 0.61 -16.36 -3.08
N ARG A 22 0.91 -17.36 -3.92
CA ARG A 22 -0.11 -18.06 -4.74
C ARG A 22 -1.16 -18.80 -3.91
N ARG A 23 -0.89 -19.05 -2.65
CA ARG A 23 -1.84 -19.70 -1.72
C ARG A 23 -2.92 -18.76 -1.21
N LEU A 24 -2.74 -17.45 -1.39
CA LEU A 24 -3.71 -16.45 -0.94
C LEU A 24 -4.94 -16.44 -1.87
N PRO A 25 -6.16 -16.44 -1.32
CA PRO A 25 -7.39 -16.63 -2.10
C PRO A 25 -7.77 -15.44 -2.99
N TYR A 26 -7.11 -14.28 -2.81
CA TYR A 26 -7.49 -13.04 -3.49
C TYR A 26 -6.69 -12.73 -4.75
N LYS A 27 -5.70 -13.57 -5.08
CA LYS A 27 -4.82 -13.40 -6.23
C LYS A 27 -4.88 -14.61 -7.13
N SER A 28 -4.91 -14.39 -8.44
CA SER A 28 -4.76 -15.43 -9.47
C SER A 28 -3.44 -15.21 -10.18
N TYR A 29 -2.58 -16.21 -10.17
CA TYR A 29 -1.27 -16.15 -10.81
C TYR A 29 -1.35 -16.74 -12.21
N VAL A 30 -0.95 -15.93 -13.20
CA VAL A 30 -1.03 -16.26 -14.63
C VAL A 30 0.38 -16.26 -15.20
N TYR A 31 0.81 -17.40 -15.71
CA TYR A 31 2.11 -17.49 -16.41
C TYR A 31 2.00 -16.89 -17.81
N GLU A 32 2.91 -15.99 -18.14
CA GLU A 32 3.03 -15.41 -19.48
C GLU A 32 4.49 -15.46 -19.94
N GLN A 33 4.74 -16.13 -21.04
CA GLN A 33 6.08 -16.24 -21.61
C GLN A 33 6.62 -14.90 -22.13
N LYS A 34 5.71 -14.01 -22.58
CA LYS A 34 6.05 -12.66 -23.04
C LYS A 34 5.09 -11.69 -22.39
N ALA A 35 5.63 -10.64 -21.79
CA ALA A 35 4.82 -9.56 -21.22
C ALA A 35 3.87 -8.99 -22.29
N GLN A 36 2.59 -8.95 -21.96
CA GLN A 36 1.56 -8.31 -22.77
C GLN A 36 1.22 -6.94 -22.17
N ALA A 37 0.59 -6.09 -22.99
CA ALA A 37 0.13 -4.79 -22.51
C ALA A 37 -1.16 -4.96 -21.70
N HIS A 38 -1.01 -5.27 -20.42
CA HIS A 38 -2.12 -5.29 -19.46
C HIS A 38 -2.27 -3.92 -18.80
N ALA A 39 -3.46 -3.64 -18.27
CA ALA A 39 -3.67 -2.53 -17.34
C ALA A 39 -2.96 -2.88 -16.01
N CYS A 40 -1.69 -2.53 -15.92
CA CYS A 40 -0.84 -2.88 -14.79
C CYS A 40 -1.00 -1.86 -13.66
N VAL A 41 -1.36 -2.34 -12.47
CA VAL A 41 -1.50 -1.50 -11.26
C VAL A 41 -0.17 -1.37 -10.54
N CYS A 42 0.61 -2.45 -10.50
CA CYS A 42 1.89 -2.50 -9.79
C CYS A 42 2.83 -3.48 -10.48
N ILE A 43 4.12 -3.15 -10.51
CA ILE A 43 5.19 -4.07 -10.87
C ILE A 43 6.06 -4.27 -9.63
N THR A 44 6.26 -5.51 -9.22
CA THR A 44 7.12 -5.87 -8.09
C THR A 44 8.32 -6.64 -8.60
N ILE A 45 9.51 -6.23 -8.19
CA ILE A 45 10.79 -6.86 -8.56
C ILE A 45 11.56 -7.16 -7.26
N MET A 46 12.04 -8.38 -7.12
CA MET A 46 12.85 -8.82 -5.98
C MET A 46 14.23 -9.20 -6.47
N ASP A 47 15.26 -8.50 -5.99
CA ASP A 47 16.64 -8.79 -6.40
C ASP A 47 17.64 -8.30 -5.34
N THR A 48 18.91 -8.59 -5.55
CA THR A 48 20.02 -8.14 -4.72
C THR A 48 20.05 -6.61 -4.61
N ILE A 49 20.53 -6.10 -3.50
CA ILE A 49 20.63 -4.65 -3.24
C ILE A 49 21.29 -3.89 -4.39
N PRO A 50 22.46 -4.33 -4.93
CA PRO A 50 23.12 -3.64 -6.05
C PRO A 50 22.26 -3.58 -7.32
N HIS A 51 21.58 -4.68 -7.66
CA HIS A 51 20.71 -4.72 -8.85
C HIS A 51 19.50 -3.79 -8.71
N ILE A 52 18.84 -3.80 -7.56
CA ILE A 52 17.70 -2.90 -7.31
C ILE A 52 18.16 -1.43 -7.37
N GLN A 53 19.31 -1.08 -6.80
CA GLN A 53 19.84 0.28 -6.87
C GLN A 53 20.17 0.69 -8.32
N GLN A 54 20.78 -0.19 -9.08
CA GLN A 54 21.09 0.07 -10.49
C GLN A 54 19.80 0.27 -11.31
N LEU A 55 18.80 -0.58 -11.11
CA LEU A 55 17.51 -0.48 -11.79
C LEU A 55 16.81 0.83 -11.42
N TYR A 56 16.72 1.17 -10.14
CA TYR A 56 16.15 2.42 -9.66
C TYR A 56 16.83 3.63 -10.32
N THR A 57 18.16 3.69 -10.29
CA THR A 57 18.91 4.79 -10.91
C THR A 57 18.63 4.92 -12.41
N ARG A 58 18.55 3.80 -13.13
CA ARG A 58 18.22 3.80 -14.57
C ARG A 58 16.81 4.30 -14.83
N MET A 59 15.85 3.91 -13.99
CA MET A 59 14.44 4.35 -14.12
C MET A 59 14.31 5.84 -13.88
N GLN A 60 15.01 6.38 -12.87
CA GLN A 60 14.98 7.84 -12.58
C GLN A 60 15.52 8.70 -13.73
N GLN A 61 16.32 8.15 -14.62
CA GLN A 61 16.87 8.84 -15.79
C GLN A 61 15.95 8.81 -17.01
N GLN A 62 14.82 8.09 -16.93
CA GLN A 62 13.90 7.97 -18.06
C GLN A 62 12.86 9.09 -18.06
N SER A 63 12.36 9.42 -19.22
CA SER A 63 11.32 10.45 -19.39
C SER A 63 10.00 10.13 -18.67
N TYR A 64 9.70 8.85 -18.49
CA TYR A 64 8.51 8.39 -17.80
C TYR A 64 8.65 8.36 -16.25
N ALA A 65 9.81 8.73 -15.71
CA ALA A 65 10.04 8.65 -14.26
C ALA A 65 9.07 9.53 -13.45
N ALA A 66 8.65 10.66 -14.02
CA ALA A 66 7.68 11.56 -13.39
C ALA A 66 6.26 10.96 -13.27
N ASP A 67 5.94 9.95 -14.07
CA ASP A 67 4.63 9.30 -14.09
C ASP A 67 4.57 8.09 -13.14
N LEU A 68 5.68 7.80 -12.43
CA LEU A 68 5.82 6.63 -11.58
C LEU A 68 6.12 6.98 -10.12
N GLN A 69 5.51 6.22 -9.23
CA GLN A 69 5.93 6.11 -7.82
C GLN A 69 6.75 4.83 -7.68
N ILE A 70 7.99 4.97 -7.19
CA ILE A 70 8.91 3.86 -7.03
C ILE A 70 9.28 3.75 -5.55
N HIS A 71 8.90 2.64 -4.93
CA HIS A 71 9.18 2.35 -3.53
C HIS A 71 10.21 1.22 -3.42
N ILE A 72 11.25 1.45 -2.63
CA ILE A 72 12.23 0.43 -2.29
C ILE A 72 12.04 0.05 -0.83
N ARG A 73 11.86 -1.23 -0.55
CA ARG A 73 11.79 -1.78 0.81
C ARG A 73 12.80 -2.90 1.01
N PHE A 74 13.23 -3.11 2.22
CA PHE A 74 14.04 -4.27 2.56
C PHE A 74 13.18 -5.52 2.52
N SER A 75 13.78 -6.65 2.13
CA SER A 75 13.19 -7.93 2.40
C SER A 75 13.37 -8.24 3.89
N GLU A 76 12.28 -8.43 4.62
CA GLU A 76 12.33 -8.74 6.05
C GLU A 76 12.93 -10.13 6.31
N GLU A 77 12.73 -11.05 5.38
CA GLU A 77 13.12 -12.45 5.50
C GLU A 77 14.51 -12.75 4.93
N HIS A 78 14.99 -11.95 3.98
CA HIS A 78 16.22 -12.23 3.24
C HIS A 78 17.18 -11.05 3.27
N GLN A 79 18.19 -11.12 4.12
CA GLN A 79 19.28 -10.15 4.17
C GLN A 79 20.04 -10.10 2.84
N GLY A 80 20.30 -8.89 2.32
CA GLY A 80 20.98 -8.69 1.05
C GLY A 80 20.06 -8.51 -0.17
N TYR A 81 18.76 -8.65 0.02
CA TYR A 81 17.74 -8.41 -1.01
C TYR A 81 16.87 -7.19 -0.69
N LYS A 82 16.39 -6.57 -1.77
CA LYS A 82 15.37 -5.51 -1.71
C LYS A 82 14.24 -5.82 -2.67
N VAL A 83 13.11 -5.22 -2.37
CA VAL A 83 11.93 -5.26 -3.23
C VAL A 83 11.72 -3.86 -3.79
N LEU A 84 11.54 -3.78 -5.09
CA LEU A 84 11.18 -2.58 -5.82
C LEU A 84 9.72 -2.70 -6.26
N ASP A 85 8.86 -1.86 -5.72
CA ASP A 85 7.46 -1.76 -6.11
C ASP A 85 7.27 -0.48 -6.94
N ILE A 86 6.70 -0.62 -8.13
CA ILE A 86 6.50 0.45 -9.10
C ILE A 86 5.01 0.61 -9.35
N TYR A 87 4.50 1.81 -9.15
CA TYR A 87 3.10 2.18 -9.36
C TYR A 87 2.98 3.37 -10.30
N SER A 88 1.82 3.58 -10.88
CA SER A 88 1.47 4.88 -11.46
C SER A 88 1.48 5.96 -10.38
N VAL A 89 1.87 7.18 -10.71
CA VAL A 89 1.79 8.34 -9.80
C VAL A 89 0.37 8.57 -9.29
N ASP A 90 -0.64 8.19 -10.07
CA ASP A 90 -2.06 8.30 -9.70
C ASP A 90 -2.57 7.13 -8.84
N ALA A 91 -1.80 6.05 -8.70
CA ALA A 91 -2.19 4.88 -7.91
C ALA A 91 -1.92 5.08 -6.41
N THR A 92 -2.57 6.06 -5.81
CA THR A 92 -2.45 6.38 -4.39
C THR A 92 -3.62 5.84 -3.57
N LYS A 93 -3.40 5.63 -2.26
CA LYS A 93 -4.49 5.29 -1.33
C LYS A 93 -5.58 6.36 -1.34
N GLN A 94 -5.20 7.62 -1.43
CA GLN A 94 -6.12 8.75 -1.51
C GLN A 94 -7.00 8.67 -2.76
N ALA A 95 -6.41 8.45 -3.95
CA ALA A 95 -7.18 8.29 -5.19
C ALA A 95 -8.14 7.10 -5.11
N ALA A 96 -7.69 5.97 -4.56
CA ALA A 96 -8.54 4.79 -4.37
C ALA A 96 -9.73 5.07 -3.45
N VAL A 97 -9.51 5.76 -2.34
CA VAL A 97 -10.58 6.13 -1.40
C VAL A 97 -11.58 7.10 -2.05
N HIS A 98 -11.12 8.10 -2.81
CA HIS A 98 -12.02 9.00 -3.53
C HIS A 98 -12.89 8.27 -4.57
N ILE A 99 -12.32 7.27 -5.26
CA ILE A 99 -13.11 6.42 -6.16
C ILE A 99 -14.20 5.67 -5.36
N ILE A 100 -13.83 5.04 -4.24
CA ILE A 100 -14.79 4.32 -3.39
C ILE A 100 -15.88 5.25 -2.86
N GLN A 101 -15.54 6.44 -2.38
CA GLN A 101 -16.50 7.43 -1.90
C GLN A 101 -17.51 7.79 -3.00
N ARG A 102 -17.01 8.11 -4.19
CA ARG A 102 -17.84 8.47 -5.34
C ARG A 102 -18.78 7.34 -5.77
N GLU A 103 -18.25 6.12 -5.90
CA GLU A 103 -19.02 4.95 -6.35
C GLU A 103 -20.04 4.49 -5.30
N SER A 104 -19.74 4.66 -4.02
CA SER A 104 -20.59 4.22 -2.90
C SER A 104 -21.49 5.30 -2.33
N GLY A 105 -21.29 6.56 -2.73
CA GLY A 105 -22.06 7.69 -2.22
C GLY A 105 -21.79 8.03 -0.75
N PHE A 106 -20.65 7.65 -0.20
CA PHE A 106 -20.26 8.00 1.16
C PHE A 106 -19.85 9.47 1.25
N GLU A 107 -20.46 10.23 2.16
CA GLU A 107 -20.19 11.66 2.34
C GLU A 107 -19.03 11.93 3.31
N ARG A 108 -18.74 11.02 4.22
CA ARG A 108 -17.73 11.18 5.27
C ARG A 108 -16.63 10.14 5.18
N LEU A 109 -15.40 10.59 5.39
CA LEU A 109 -14.20 9.78 5.44
C LEU A 109 -13.57 9.85 6.83
N CYS A 110 -13.50 8.72 7.52
CA CYS A 110 -12.75 8.56 8.75
C CYS A 110 -11.51 7.69 8.49
N VAL A 111 -10.34 8.19 8.84
CA VAL A 111 -9.06 7.51 8.57
C VAL A 111 -8.36 7.14 9.88
N PHE A 112 -7.90 5.90 9.96
CA PHE A 112 -7.03 5.40 11.02
C PHE A 112 -5.66 5.07 10.40
N ALA A 113 -4.63 5.79 10.78
CA ALA A 113 -3.29 5.61 10.23
C ALA A 113 -2.22 5.80 11.31
N SER A 114 -1.10 5.08 11.20
CA SER A 114 0.00 5.13 12.16
C SER A 114 1.34 5.51 11.53
N HIS A 115 1.42 5.65 10.22
CA HIS A 115 2.67 5.89 9.51
C HIS A 115 2.59 7.12 8.60
N GLN A 116 3.68 7.89 8.54
CA GLN A 116 3.80 9.10 7.74
C GLN A 116 3.47 8.90 6.26
N ARG A 117 3.67 7.71 5.71
CA ARG A 117 3.28 7.39 4.32
C ARG A 117 1.78 7.55 4.04
N ASP A 118 0.95 7.64 5.08
CA ASP A 118 -0.50 7.81 4.97
C ASP A 118 -0.94 9.27 5.17
N ALA A 119 -0.01 10.23 5.31
CA ALA A 119 -0.30 11.64 5.55
C ALA A 119 -1.19 12.28 4.47
N ALA A 120 -0.97 11.91 3.20
CA ALA A 120 -1.82 12.40 2.10
C ALA A 120 -3.29 11.95 2.23
N LEU A 121 -3.52 10.73 2.73
CA LEU A 121 -4.86 10.21 2.98
C LEU A 121 -5.52 10.94 4.15
N ILE A 122 -4.75 11.22 5.22
CA ILE A 122 -5.21 11.98 6.39
C ILE A 122 -5.67 13.38 5.99
N SER A 123 -4.94 14.05 5.09
CA SER A 123 -5.27 15.40 4.63
C SER A 123 -6.63 15.51 3.94
N SER A 124 -7.16 14.40 3.43
CA SER A 124 -8.47 14.32 2.77
C SER A 124 -9.59 13.79 3.67
N ALA A 125 -9.29 13.45 4.93
CA ALA A 125 -10.25 12.89 5.87
C ALA A 125 -11.05 13.98 6.58
N ASP A 126 -12.34 13.70 6.88
CA ASP A 126 -13.15 14.50 7.78
C ASP A 126 -12.77 14.28 9.24
N GLU A 127 -12.32 13.06 9.55
CA GLU A 127 -11.82 12.67 10.87
C GLU A 127 -10.58 11.77 10.69
N ALA A 128 -9.52 12.10 11.40
CA ALA A 128 -8.26 11.34 11.34
C ALA A 128 -7.80 10.94 12.74
N TYR A 129 -7.45 9.68 12.88
CA TYR A 129 -7.04 9.07 14.15
C TYR A 129 -5.72 8.31 14.00
N THR A 130 -4.92 8.36 15.04
CA THR A 130 -3.73 7.52 15.21
C THR A 130 -3.70 6.88 16.59
N VAL A 131 -2.83 5.91 16.78
CA VAL A 131 -2.58 5.27 18.09
C VAL A 131 -1.36 5.89 18.76
N SER A 132 -1.21 5.68 20.08
CA SER A 132 -0.06 6.20 20.83
C SER A 132 1.30 5.69 20.34
N GLU A 133 1.33 4.58 19.61
CA GLU A 133 2.52 3.99 18.97
C GLU A 133 2.71 4.45 17.52
N GLY A 134 1.87 5.37 17.03
CA GLY A 134 2.02 5.96 15.69
C GLY A 134 3.24 6.87 15.59
N ASP A 135 3.71 7.11 14.37
CA ASP A 135 4.81 8.02 14.10
C ASP A 135 4.51 9.40 14.69
N ALA A 136 5.56 10.13 15.16
CA ALA A 136 5.41 11.43 15.80
C ALA A 136 4.61 12.42 14.93
N ASP A 137 4.91 12.47 13.63
CA ASP A 137 4.20 13.33 12.67
C ASP A 137 2.69 12.99 12.59
N MET A 138 2.35 11.71 12.75
CA MET A 138 0.95 11.28 12.77
C MET A 138 0.24 11.70 14.04
N GLN A 139 0.93 11.69 15.17
CA GLN A 139 0.38 12.16 16.44
C GLN A 139 0.10 13.66 16.44
N GLU A 140 0.85 14.44 15.67
CA GLU A 140 0.61 15.88 15.49
C GLU A 140 -0.56 16.18 14.54
N LEU A 141 -0.77 15.32 13.53
CA LEU A 141 -1.78 15.53 12.49
C LEU A 141 -3.15 14.92 12.82
N CYS A 142 -3.22 13.98 13.76
CA CYS A 142 -4.40 13.18 14.04
C CYS A 142 -4.85 13.29 15.49
N CYS A 143 -6.09 12.94 15.75
CA CYS A 143 -6.55 12.67 17.11
C CYS A 143 -5.86 11.40 17.63
N VAL A 144 -5.08 11.51 18.68
CA VAL A 144 -4.37 10.38 19.28
C VAL A 144 -5.31 9.57 20.15
N LEU A 145 -5.50 8.32 19.81
CA LEU A 145 -6.20 7.32 20.59
C LEU A 145 -5.23 6.68 21.61
N GLY A 146 -5.77 5.83 22.47
CA GLY A 146 -4.94 5.00 23.36
C GLY A 146 -4.09 3.99 22.59
N SER A 147 -3.38 3.13 23.35
CA SER A 147 -2.54 2.07 22.79
C SER A 147 -3.34 1.10 21.91
N ARG A 148 -2.69 0.60 20.88
CA ARG A 148 -3.20 -0.47 19.99
C ARG A 148 -3.60 -1.71 20.79
N GLU A 149 -2.82 -2.09 21.81
CA GLU A 149 -3.08 -3.24 22.67
C GLU A 149 -4.38 -3.13 23.49
N ARG A 150 -4.95 -1.93 23.59
CA ARG A 150 -6.21 -1.67 24.33
C ARG A 150 -7.43 -1.57 23.42
N ASP A 151 -7.37 -2.08 22.20
CA ASP A 151 -8.45 -2.03 21.22
C ASP A 151 -9.00 -0.61 20.97
N SER A 152 -8.14 0.40 21.13
CA SER A 152 -8.56 1.81 21.07
C SER A 152 -9.19 2.18 19.72
N VAL A 153 -8.68 1.61 18.61
CA VAL A 153 -9.25 1.80 17.26
C VAL A 153 -10.66 1.21 17.18
N ILE A 154 -10.85 -0.01 17.65
CA ILE A 154 -12.17 -0.69 17.62
C ILE A 154 -13.20 0.09 18.44
N ARG A 155 -12.83 0.54 19.63
CA ARG A 155 -13.70 1.34 20.50
C ARG A 155 -14.09 2.67 19.84
N GLU A 156 -13.17 3.31 19.12
CA GLU A 156 -13.49 4.55 18.42
C GLU A 156 -14.42 4.30 17.24
N ILE A 157 -14.23 3.22 16.48
CA ILE A 157 -15.14 2.81 15.39
C ILE A 157 -16.53 2.56 15.97
N GLU A 158 -16.65 1.81 17.08
CA GLU A 158 -17.92 1.55 17.73
C GLU A 158 -18.58 2.84 18.23
N ARG A 159 -17.82 3.73 18.86
CA ARG A 159 -18.31 5.03 19.33
C ARG A 159 -18.88 5.87 18.20
N SER A 160 -18.16 5.98 17.10
CA SER A 160 -18.57 6.72 15.91
C SER A 160 -19.82 6.12 15.27
N TYR A 161 -19.85 4.79 15.12
CA TYR A 161 -20.99 4.10 14.52
C TYR A 161 -22.27 4.23 15.35
N TYR A 162 -22.21 4.00 16.66
CA TYR A 162 -23.39 4.08 17.55
C TYR A 162 -23.73 5.51 17.92
N GLY A 163 -22.77 6.42 17.97
CA GLY A 163 -22.99 7.84 18.23
C GLY A 163 -23.83 8.51 17.15
N HIS A 164 -23.68 8.11 15.91
CA HIS A 164 -24.48 8.61 14.79
C HIS A 164 -25.91 8.03 14.75
N ARG A 165 -26.12 6.80 15.23
CA ARG A 165 -27.47 6.20 15.32
C ARG A 165 -28.39 6.88 16.35
N LYS A 166 -27.85 7.52 17.39
CA LYS A 166 -28.62 8.21 18.42
C LYS A 166 -29.05 9.62 18.03
N ARG A 167 -28.60 10.15 16.90
CA ARG A 167 -28.92 11.49 16.40
C ARG A 167 -29.95 11.52 15.25
N LYS A 168 -30.46 10.37 14.86
CA LYS A 168 -31.61 10.20 13.94
C LYS A 168 -32.83 9.74 14.73
#